data_23c6dd025113fbfb86dacda309632dbd
#
_entry.id   23c6dd025113fbfb86dacda309632dbd
#
_cell.length_a   1.000
_cell.length_b   1.000
_cell.length_c   1.000
_cell.angle_alpha   90.00
_cell.angle_beta   90.00
_cell.angle_gamma   90.00
#
_symmetry.space_group_name_H-M   'P 1'
#
loop_
_entity.id
_entity.type
_entity.pdbx_description
1 polymer ?
#
loop_
_entity_poly.entity_id
_entity_poly.type
_entity_poly.pdbx_seq_one_letter_code
_entity_poly.pdbx_strand_id
1 'polypeptide(L)'
;MKYLRVAQISQVKTSSMVESNALFLFKRFKLMSILRHCKIGKGKGHPIEYMLYLMLIILLQRSRSLFSGMASLHASKLKSPLNSMLNNEYYNWRNLLYRISSRFAKLCPTPDGKISALIIGDTAKEKTGRRVENSSWFVDHCRKTYYMGYQTIVAAWHNGVVTIPLDFELKIGKSRIKHANKSHYHKGTHTEQRQRMAKQKKTKIAESFIRRAMQRGFRFRYL
;
A
#
# COMPACT_ATOMS: atom_id res chain seq x y z
N MET A 1 -14.98 -11.99 -23.34
CA MET A 1 -14.72 -12.35 -21.92
C MET A 1 -13.45 -13.20 -21.85
N LYS A 2 -12.25 -12.54 -21.76
CA LYS A 2 -10.98 -13.26 -21.55
C LYS A 2 -10.78 -13.38 -20.05
N TYR A 3 -11.33 -14.43 -19.47
CA TYR A 3 -10.98 -14.83 -18.12
C TYR A 3 -9.48 -15.08 -18.06
N LEU A 4 -8.84 -14.62 -16.99
CA LEU A 4 -7.50 -15.03 -16.60
C LEU A 4 -7.28 -16.47 -17.07
N ARG A 5 -6.28 -16.70 -17.90
CA ARG A 5 -5.83 -18.07 -18.17
C ARG A 5 -5.26 -18.61 -16.86
N VAL A 6 -6.17 -19.15 -16.06
CA VAL A 6 -5.87 -19.86 -14.80
C VAL A 6 -4.90 -21.02 -15.04
N ALA A 7 -4.79 -21.48 -16.28
CA ALA A 7 -3.91 -22.57 -16.69
C ALA A 7 -2.40 -22.37 -16.46
N GLN A 8 -1.92 -21.13 -16.20
CA GLN A 8 -0.52 -20.90 -15.81
C GLN A 8 -0.28 -20.91 -14.29
N ILE A 9 -1.32 -21.04 -13.49
CA ILE A 9 -1.24 -21.09 -12.02
C ILE A 9 -0.85 -22.48 -11.51
N SER A 10 -0.91 -23.51 -12.36
CA SER A 10 -0.67 -24.91 -11.99
C SER A 10 0.74 -25.25 -11.51
N GLN A 11 1.68 -24.30 -11.53
CA GLN A 11 3.04 -24.51 -11.01
C GLN A 11 3.26 -23.98 -9.58
N VAL A 12 2.27 -23.34 -8.98
CA VAL A 12 2.38 -22.75 -7.64
C VAL A 12 1.80 -23.75 -6.64
N LYS A 13 2.63 -24.38 -5.84
CA LYS A 13 2.19 -25.25 -4.73
C LYS A 13 1.58 -24.40 -3.60
N THR A 14 0.29 -24.18 -3.66
CA THR A 14 -0.49 -23.52 -2.58
C THR A 14 -1.51 -24.51 -2.04
N SER A 15 -1.98 -24.27 -0.81
CA SER A 15 -3.17 -24.99 -0.36
C SER A 15 -4.38 -24.46 -1.16
N SER A 16 -5.25 -25.34 -1.61
CA SER A 16 -6.47 -24.99 -2.37
C SER A 16 -7.33 -23.94 -1.65
N MET A 17 -7.31 -23.92 -0.33
CA MET A 17 -8.02 -22.97 0.52
C MET A 17 -7.45 -21.53 0.39
N VAL A 18 -6.13 -21.37 0.35
CA VAL A 18 -5.50 -20.05 0.19
C VAL A 18 -5.81 -19.47 -1.18
N GLU A 19 -5.74 -20.29 -2.22
CA GLU A 19 -6.09 -19.87 -3.58
C GLU A 19 -7.56 -19.47 -3.70
N SER A 20 -8.47 -20.25 -3.13
CA SER A 20 -9.90 -19.95 -3.11
C SER A 20 -10.18 -18.63 -2.39
N ASN A 21 -9.55 -18.39 -1.25
CA ASN A 21 -9.68 -17.14 -0.50
C ASN A 21 -9.11 -15.94 -1.28
N ALA A 22 -7.94 -16.10 -1.90
CA ALA A 22 -7.35 -15.05 -2.73
C ALA A 22 -8.27 -14.70 -3.92
N LEU A 23 -8.80 -15.71 -4.60
CA LEU A 23 -9.72 -15.52 -5.72
C LEU A 23 -11.04 -14.88 -5.28
N PHE A 24 -11.58 -15.30 -4.14
CA PHE A 24 -12.77 -14.70 -3.54
C PHE A 24 -12.56 -13.21 -3.28
N LEU A 25 -11.47 -12.83 -2.61
CA LEU A 25 -11.12 -11.44 -2.35
C LEU A 25 -10.96 -10.65 -3.65
N PHE A 26 -10.26 -11.22 -4.64
CA PHE A 26 -10.03 -10.59 -5.91
C PHE A 26 -11.35 -10.25 -6.64
N LYS A 27 -12.30 -11.18 -6.63
CA LYS A 27 -13.64 -11.00 -7.21
C LYS A 27 -14.51 -10.06 -6.37
N ARG A 28 -14.56 -10.26 -5.03
CA ARG A 28 -15.42 -9.49 -4.11
C ARG A 28 -15.08 -8.01 -4.13
N PHE A 29 -13.80 -7.69 -4.17
CA PHE A 29 -13.32 -6.30 -4.26
C PHE A 29 -13.32 -5.75 -5.70
N LYS A 30 -13.64 -6.55 -6.70
CA LYS A 30 -13.58 -6.16 -8.12
C LYS A 30 -12.22 -5.57 -8.50
N LEU A 31 -11.14 -6.20 -8.06
CA LEU A 31 -9.77 -5.66 -8.19
C LEU A 31 -9.38 -5.38 -9.65
N MET A 32 -9.83 -6.20 -10.60
CA MET A 32 -9.63 -5.95 -12.04
C MET A 32 -10.18 -4.59 -12.49
N SER A 33 -11.40 -4.28 -12.07
CA SER A 33 -12.03 -2.99 -12.39
C SER A 33 -11.29 -1.84 -11.73
N ILE A 34 -10.90 -2.00 -10.45
CA ILE A 34 -10.14 -0.98 -9.71
C ILE A 34 -8.80 -0.69 -10.38
N LEU A 35 -8.05 -1.73 -10.79
CA LEU A 35 -6.77 -1.57 -11.50
C LEU A 35 -6.92 -0.76 -12.79
N ARG A 36 -7.91 -1.10 -13.61
CA ARG A 36 -8.20 -0.36 -14.84
C ARG A 36 -8.50 1.11 -14.57
N HIS A 37 -9.33 1.40 -13.56
CA HIS A 37 -9.64 2.78 -13.17
C HIS A 37 -8.42 3.54 -12.60
N CYS A 38 -7.47 2.83 -12.00
CA CYS A 38 -6.21 3.42 -11.53
C CYS A 38 -5.16 3.55 -12.65
N LYS A 39 -5.47 3.10 -13.86
CA LYS A 39 -4.53 3.02 -14.99
C LYS A 39 -3.26 2.23 -14.62
N ILE A 40 -3.43 1.24 -13.73
CA ILE A 40 -2.36 0.33 -13.36
C ILE A 40 -2.46 -0.87 -14.29
N GLY A 41 -1.58 -0.91 -15.28
CA GLY A 41 -1.55 -1.94 -16.30
C GLY A 41 -0.17 -2.04 -16.93
N LYS A 42 0.14 -3.16 -17.57
CA LYS A 42 1.39 -3.38 -18.26
C LYS A 42 1.12 -3.87 -19.68
N GLY A 43 1.76 -3.24 -20.66
CA GLY A 43 1.59 -3.61 -22.08
C GLY A 43 2.38 -4.86 -22.48
N LYS A 44 3.49 -5.17 -21.80
CA LYS A 44 4.37 -6.30 -22.10
C LYS A 44 4.76 -7.05 -20.84
N GLY A 45 4.95 -8.36 -20.95
CA GLY A 45 5.35 -9.26 -19.85
C GLY A 45 4.18 -9.81 -19.05
N HIS A 46 4.42 -10.13 -17.77
CA HIS A 46 3.38 -10.74 -16.93
C HIS A 46 2.26 -9.73 -16.61
N PRO A 47 0.98 -10.15 -16.69
CA PRO A 47 -0.16 -9.30 -16.35
C PRO A 47 -0.07 -8.79 -14.90
N ILE A 48 -0.41 -7.54 -14.67
CA ILE A 48 -0.39 -6.93 -13.33
C ILE A 48 -1.38 -7.62 -12.39
N GLU A 49 -2.50 -8.03 -12.93
CA GLU A 49 -3.53 -8.78 -12.22
C GLU A 49 -2.97 -10.07 -11.61
N TYR A 50 -2.13 -10.76 -12.37
CA TYR A 50 -1.46 -11.96 -11.88
C TYR A 50 -0.45 -11.65 -10.76
N MET A 51 0.31 -10.56 -10.90
CA MET A 51 1.24 -10.12 -9.87
C MET A 51 0.52 -9.74 -8.56
N LEU A 52 -0.60 -9.03 -8.64
CA LEU A 52 -1.40 -8.70 -7.47
C LEU A 52 -2.06 -9.92 -6.86
N TYR A 53 -2.53 -10.85 -7.66
CA TYR A 53 -3.06 -12.12 -7.17
C TYR A 53 -2.00 -12.90 -6.40
N LEU A 54 -0.78 -13.01 -6.97
CA LEU A 54 0.36 -13.63 -6.30
C LEU A 54 0.69 -12.94 -4.97
N MET A 55 0.67 -11.61 -4.93
CA MET A 55 0.87 -10.86 -3.68
C MET A 55 -0.19 -11.19 -2.64
N LEU A 56 -1.47 -11.32 -3.03
CA LEU A 56 -2.54 -11.74 -2.11
C LEU A 56 -2.30 -13.13 -1.54
N ILE A 57 -1.89 -14.08 -2.36
CA ILE A 57 -1.55 -15.43 -1.89
C ILE A 57 -0.42 -15.36 -0.86
N ILE A 58 0.67 -14.64 -1.15
CA ILE A 58 1.82 -14.49 -0.26
C ILE A 58 1.42 -13.86 1.09
N LEU A 59 0.53 -12.86 1.06
CA LEU A 59 0.01 -12.22 2.27
C LEU A 59 -0.87 -13.17 3.08
N LEU A 60 -1.73 -13.95 2.43
CA LEU A 60 -2.61 -14.92 3.10
C LEU A 60 -1.82 -16.09 3.70
N GLN A 61 -0.69 -16.46 3.11
CA GLN A 61 0.25 -17.45 3.66
C GLN A 61 1.07 -16.91 4.84
N ARG A 62 0.90 -15.63 5.22
CA ARG A 62 1.67 -14.97 6.30
C ARG A 62 3.18 -15.09 6.13
N SER A 63 3.66 -15.09 4.90
CA SER A 63 5.10 -15.16 4.61
C SER A 63 5.84 -13.97 5.21
N ARG A 64 7.05 -14.20 5.75
CA ARG A 64 7.88 -13.16 6.40
C ARG A 64 8.25 -12.00 5.48
N SER A 65 8.40 -12.28 4.21
CA SER A 65 8.66 -11.27 3.18
C SER A 65 8.03 -11.68 1.85
N LEU A 66 7.88 -10.71 0.96
CA LEU A 66 7.37 -10.96 -0.39
C LEU A 66 8.26 -11.96 -1.14
N PHE A 67 9.58 -11.83 -1.00
CA PHE A 67 10.52 -12.71 -1.69
C PHE A 67 10.61 -14.12 -1.10
N SER A 68 10.49 -14.26 0.23
CA SER A 68 10.41 -15.59 0.85
C SER A 68 9.12 -16.31 0.45
N GLY A 69 8.01 -15.58 0.37
CA GLY A 69 6.76 -16.12 -0.13
C GLY A 69 6.83 -16.54 -1.60
N MET A 70 7.50 -15.78 -2.45
CA MET A 70 7.73 -16.18 -3.84
C MET A 70 8.59 -17.44 -3.96
N ALA A 71 9.61 -17.58 -3.12
CA ALA A 71 10.44 -18.79 -3.09
C ALA A 71 9.62 -20.02 -2.69
N SER A 72 8.77 -19.89 -1.64
CA SER A 72 7.89 -20.99 -1.20
C SER A 72 6.85 -21.39 -2.24
N LEU A 73 6.46 -20.48 -3.11
CA LEU A 73 5.55 -20.73 -4.23
C LEU A 73 6.26 -21.17 -5.52
N HIS A 74 7.56 -21.45 -5.48
CA HIS A 74 8.38 -21.71 -6.68
C HIS A 74 8.27 -20.62 -7.77
N ALA A 75 7.93 -19.39 -7.37
CA ALA A 75 7.70 -18.24 -8.24
C ALA A 75 8.91 -17.29 -8.32
N SER A 76 10.10 -17.74 -8.00
CA SER A 76 11.33 -16.92 -7.94
C SER A 76 11.64 -16.17 -9.24
N LYS A 77 11.28 -16.73 -10.39
CA LYS A 77 11.42 -16.08 -11.71
C LYS A 77 10.60 -14.79 -11.83
N LEU A 78 9.57 -14.62 -11.01
CA LEU A 78 8.70 -13.45 -11.00
C LEU A 78 9.22 -12.31 -10.09
N LYS A 79 10.34 -12.53 -9.40
CA LYS A 79 10.93 -11.53 -8.50
C LYS A 79 11.24 -10.21 -9.21
N SER A 80 11.92 -10.26 -10.35
CA SER A 80 12.24 -9.06 -11.13
C SER A 80 11.01 -8.37 -11.71
N PRO A 81 10.06 -9.06 -12.39
CA PRO A 81 8.80 -8.46 -12.81
C PRO A 81 7.99 -7.81 -11.70
N LEU A 82 7.91 -8.44 -10.52
CA LEU A 82 7.19 -7.90 -9.37
C LEU A 82 7.88 -6.65 -8.83
N ASN A 83 9.20 -6.68 -8.69
CA ASN A 83 9.96 -5.51 -8.24
C ASN A 83 9.82 -4.34 -9.22
N SER A 84 9.88 -4.59 -10.53
CA SER A 84 9.63 -3.58 -11.57
C SER A 84 8.22 -2.98 -11.49
N MET A 85 7.21 -3.80 -11.19
CA MET A 85 5.85 -3.33 -10.99
C MET A 85 5.75 -2.41 -9.76
N LEU A 86 6.31 -2.83 -8.62
CA LEU A 86 6.24 -2.08 -7.37
C LEU A 86 6.98 -0.75 -7.44
N ASN A 87 8.08 -0.69 -8.19
CA ASN A 87 8.91 0.50 -8.37
C ASN A 87 8.45 1.41 -9.52
N ASN A 88 7.32 1.12 -10.16
CA ASN A 88 6.83 1.96 -11.24
C ASN A 88 6.32 3.31 -10.72
N GLU A 89 7.02 4.39 -11.08
CA GLU A 89 6.73 5.76 -10.60
C GLU A 89 5.40 6.34 -11.10
N TYR A 90 4.87 5.80 -12.19
CA TYR A 90 3.62 6.25 -12.81
C TYR A 90 2.38 5.62 -12.17
N TYR A 91 2.53 4.57 -11.34
CA TYR A 91 1.39 3.92 -10.73
C TYR A 91 0.90 4.68 -9.50
N ASN A 92 -0.38 5.02 -9.51
CA ASN A 92 -1.03 5.69 -8.39
C ASN A 92 -1.49 4.67 -7.33
N TRP A 93 -0.54 4.13 -6.55
CA TRP A 93 -0.81 3.20 -5.46
C TRP A 93 -1.74 3.77 -4.38
N ARG A 94 -1.67 5.08 -4.14
CA ARG A 94 -2.57 5.78 -3.22
C ARG A 94 -4.01 5.70 -3.70
N ASN A 95 -4.26 5.96 -4.98
CA ASN A 95 -5.60 5.85 -5.55
C ASN A 95 -6.10 4.41 -5.52
N LEU A 96 -5.23 3.43 -5.73
CA LEU A 96 -5.56 2.01 -5.59
C LEU A 96 -6.04 1.71 -4.16
N LEU A 97 -5.30 2.14 -3.14
CA LEU A 97 -5.66 1.97 -1.74
C LEU A 97 -7.03 2.59 -1.45
N TYR A 98 -7.24 3.86 -1.81
CA TYR A 98 -8.53 4.54 -1.61
C TYR A 98 -9.70 3.81 -2.28
N ARG A 99 -9.53 3.28 -3.48
CA ARG A 99 -10.60 2.54 -4.16
C ARG A 99 -10.90 1.21 -3.51
N ILE A 100 -9.89 0.48 -3.07
CA ILE A 100 -10.07 -0.77 -2.30
C ILE A 100 -10.80 -0.45 -0.99
N SER A 101 -10.35 0.57 -0.26
CA SER A 101 -10.95 1.00 1.01
C SER A 101 -12.38 1.48 0.84
N SER A 102 -12.68 2.25 -0.23
CA SER A 102 -14.05 2.66 -0.55
C SER A 102 -14.94 1.46 -0.87
N ARG A 103 -14.40 0.46 -1.55
CA ARG A 103 -15.15 -0.77 -1.82
C ARG A 103 -15.43 -1.55 -0.53
N PHE A 104 -14.44 -1.62 0.36
CA PHE A 104 -14.60 -2.26 1.66
C PHE A 104 -15.64 -1.52 2.51
N ALA A 105 -15.57 -0.19 2.61
CA ALA A 105 -16.53 0.62 3.35
C ALA A 105 -17.98 0.42 2.87
N LYS A 106 -18.18 0.20 1.56
CA LYS A 106 -19.50 -0.15 1.00
C LYS A 106 -19.97 -1.56 1.38
N LEU A 107 -19.05 -2.49 1.60
CA LEU A 107 -19.35 -3.86 2.02
C LEU A 107 -19.58 -3.97 3.53
N CYS A 108 -18.99 -3.05 4.29
CA CYS A 108 -19.08 -2.97 5.76
C CYS A 108 -19.49 -1.53 6.15
N PRO A 109 -20.74 -1.14 5.94
CA PRO A 109 -21.21 0.20 6.31
C PRO A 109 -21.13 0.41 7.82
N THR A 110 -21.20 1.66 8.25
CA THR A 110 -21.30 1.99 9.68
C THR A 110 -22.63 1.45 10.22
N PRO A 111 -22.61 0.59 11.25
CA PRO A 111 -23.83 0.08 11.85
C PRO A 111 -24.65 1.19 12.52
N ASP A 112 -25.95 0.96 12.65
CA ASP A 112 -26.86 1.90 13.33
C ASP A 112 -26.39 2.18 14.77
N GLY A 113 -26.46 3.42 15.18
CA GLY A 113 -26.00 3.87 16.50
C GLY A 113 -24.48 3.93 16.67
N LYS A 114 -23.69 3.51 15.69
CA LYS A 114 -22.22 3.64 15.73
C LYS A 114 -21.77 4.92 15.03
N ILE A 115 -20.60 5.37 15.41
CA ILE A 115 -20.01 6.62 14.91
C ILE A 115 -18.74 6.28 14.17
N SER A 116 -18.59 6.91 13.01
CA SER A 116 -17.35 6.78 12.23
C SER A 116 -16.35 7.86 12.63
N ALA A 117 -15.07 7.49 12.61
CA ALA A 117 -13.95 8.37 12.89
C ALA A 117 -12.86 8.24 11.84
N LEU A 118 -12.11 9.31 11.62
CA LEU A 118 -10.84 9.28 10.89
C LEU A 118 -9.70 9.27 11.90
N ILE A 119 -8.92 8.21 11.90
CA ILE A 119 -7.80 8.04 12.82
C ILE A 119 -6.52 8.38 12.05
N ILE A 120 -5.71 9.29 12.59
CA ILE A 120 -4.40 9.63 12.04
C ILE A 120 -3.36 9.35 13.11
N GLY A 121 -2.40 8.49 12.77
CA GLY A 121 -1.31 8.13 13.66
C GLY A 121 0.01 8.03 12.93
N ASP A 122 1.10 8.04 13.68
CA ASP A 122 2.41 7.73 13.14
C ASP A 122 2.99 6.48 13.79
N THR A 123 3.77 5.77 13.02
CA THR A 123 4.48 4.58 13.47
C THR A 123 5.90 4.61 12.96
N ALA A 124 6.81 4.13 13.78
CA ALA A 124 8.21 4.02 13.47
C ALA A 124 8.58 2.56 13.21
N LYS A 125 9.44 2.34 12.20
CA LYS A 125 9.99 1.02 11.93
C LYS A 125 11.49 1.11 11.75
N GLU A 126 12.21 0.51 12.67
CA GLU A 126 13.66 0.39 12.59
C GLU A 126 14.09 -0.44 11.38
N LYS A 127 15.17 -0.03 10.74
CA LYS A 127 15.79 -0.69 9.60
C LYS A 127 17.32 -0.63 9.72
N THR A 128 17.96 -1.74 9.46
CA THR A 128 19.42 -1.85 9.53
C THR A 128 20.15 -1.43 8.24
N GLY A 129 19.44 -1.33 7.12
CA GLY A 129 20.03 -1.02 5.81
C GLY A 129 20.21 0.46 5.55
N ARG A 130 21.45 0.93 5.37
CA ARG A 130 21.76 2.33 5.01
C ARG A 130 21.35 2.74 3.59
N ARG A 131 21.15 1.78 2.69
CA ARG A 131 20.83 2.00 1.27
C ARG A 131 19.32 2.07 0.99
N VAL A 132 18.48 2.01 2.03
CA VAL A 132 17.04 2.05 1.86
C VAL A 132 16.62 3.50 1.67
N GLU A 133 15.93 3.76 0.58
CA GLU A 133 15.46 5.10 0.22
C GLU A 133 14.57 5.68 1.33
N ASN A 134 14.73 6.98 1.59
CA ASN A 134 14.01 7.73 2.63
C ASN A 134 14.24 7.25 4.08
N SER A 135 15.10 6.26 4.32
CA SER A 135 15.50 5.92 5.68
C SER A 135 16.26 7.09 6.30
N SER A 136 15.98 7.40 7.55
CA SER A 136 16.56 8.52 8.28
C SER A 136 16.77 8.16 9.74
N TRP A 137 17.57 8.96 10.44
CA TRP A 137 17.64 8.89 11.88
C TRP A 137 16.42 9.56 12.51
N PHE A 138 15.79 8.86 13.42
CA PHE A 138 14.64 9.32 14.20
C PHE A 138 14.92 9.12 15.68
N VAL A 139 14.26 9.94 16.51
CA VAL A 139 14.26 9.79 17.95
C VAL A 139 13.12 8.89 18.36
N ASP A 140 13.40 7.84 19.11
CA ASP A 140 12.39 7.08 19.82
C ASP A 140 12.20 7.72 21.20
N HIS A 141 11.12 8.46 21.36
CA HIS A 141 10.83 9.17 22.60
C HIS A 141 10.52 8.23 23.77
N CYS A 142 10.04 7.02 23.50
CA CYS A 142 9.76 6.02 24.53
C CYS A 142 11.05 5.39 25.07
N ARG A 143 11.97 5.03 24.16
CA ARG A 143 13.25 4.40 24.52
C ARG A 143 14.37 5.41 24.78
N LYS A 144 14.13 6.70 24.54
CA LYS A 144 15.13 7.79 24.60
C LYS A 144 16.40 7.52 23.79
N THR A 145 16.25 6.82 22.65
CA THR A 145 17.35 6.43 21.77
C THR A 145 17.12 6.92 20.35
N TYR A 146 18.19 6.86 19.55
CA TYR A 146 18.11 7.11 18.11
C TYR A 146 18.07 5.78 17.38
N TYR A 147 17.25 5.70 16.35
CA TYR A 147 17.22 4.56 15.43
C TYR A 147 17.24 5.03 13.99
N MET A 148 17.83 4.22 13.10
CA MET A 148 17.70 4.41 11.66
C MET A 148 16.49 3.63 11.16
N GLY A 149 15.62 4.27 10.38
CA GLY A 149 14.45 3.59 9.87
C GLY A 149 13.47 4.49 9.13
N TYR A 150 12.23 4.13 9.20
CA TYR A 150 11.11 4.87 8.62
C TYR A 150 10.18 5.38 9.71
N GLN A 151 9.65 6.57 9.48
CA GLN A 151 8.46 7.04 10.16
C GLN A 151 7.32 7.09 9.14
N THR A 152 6.28 6.33 9.37
CA THR A 152 5.10 6.27 8.51
C THR A 152 3.96 6.97 9.20
N ILE A 153 3.33 7.94 8.53
CA ILE A 153 2.08 8.55 8.96
C ILE A 153 0.97 7.82 8.22
N VAL A 154 -0.05 7.37 8.93
CA VAL A 154 -1.16 6.57 8.40
C VAL A 154 -2.46 7.26 8.72
N ALA A 155 -3.38 7.26 7.77
CA ALA A 155 -4.78 7.59 8.00
C ALA A 155 -5.63 6.35 7.82
N ALA A 156 -6.55 6.12 8.74
CA ALA A 156 -7.50 5.01 8.70
C ALA A 156 -8.92 5.51 9.02
N TRP A 157 -9.92 4.92 8.40
CA TRP A 157 -11.32 5.15 8.71
C TRP A 157 -11.84 4.01 9.58
N HIS A 158 -12.48 4.37 10.67
CA HIS A 158 -13.13 3.44 11.59
C HIS A 158 -14.64 3.64 11.53
N ASN A 159 -15.41 2.55 11.39
CA ASN A 159 -16.86 2.61 11.28
C ASN A 159 -17.59 2.19 12.56
N GLY A 160 -16.91 2.17 13.70
CA GLY A 160 -17.45 1.69 14.97
C GLY A 160 -17.23 0.20 15.22
N VAL A 161 -16.78 -0.57 14.19
CA VAL A 161 -16.51 -2.02 14.29
C VAL A 161 -15.16 -2.37 13.69
N VAL A 162 -14.88 -1.89 12.47
CA VAL A 162 -13.65 -2.21 11.74
C VAL A 162 -12.87 -0.95 11.40
N THR A 163 -11.55 -1.09 11.32
CA THR A 163 -10.63 -0.03 10.92
C THR A 163 -10.05 -0.34 9.54
N ILE A 164 -10.15 0.59 8.62
CA ILE A 164 -9.74 0.45 7.21
C ILE A 164 -8.67 1.49 6.90
N PRO A 165 -7.48 1.10 6.42
CA PRO A 165 -6.47 2.07 6.02
C PRO A 165 -6.93 2.85 4.79
N LEU A 166 -6.76 4.17 4.80
CA LEU A 166 -7.11 5.05 3.68
C LEU A 166 -5.89 5.59 2.97
N ASP A 167 -4.91 6.04 3.73
CA ASP A 167 -3.75 6.73 3.19
C ASP A 167 -2.52 6.51 4.07
N PHE A 168 -1.35 6.69 3.50
CA PHE A 168 -0.10 6.65 4.23
C PHE A 168 0.96 7.51 3.56
N GLU A 169 1.93 8.00 4.34
CA GLU A 169 3.09 8.71 3.85
C GLU A 169 4.34 8.33 4.64
N LEU A 170 5.44 8.14 3.94
CA LEU A 170 6.75 7.94 4.56
C LEU A 170 7.37 9.29 4.85
N LYS A 171 7.56 9.62 6.13
CA LYS A 171 8.18 10.87 6.54
C LYS A 171 9.70 10.78 6.44
N ILE A 172 10.31 11.74 5.75
CA ILE A 172 11.75 11.88 5.66
C ILE A 172 12.24 12.69 6.87
N GLY A 173 13.25 12.18 7.56
CA GLY A 173 13.89 12.89 8.67
C GLY A 173 14.63 14.15 8.20
N LYS A 174 14.71 15.17 9.06
CA LYS A 174 15.29 16.47 8.74
C LYS A 174 16.73 16.37 8.21
N SER A 175 17.54 15.48 8.75
CA SER A 175 18.93 15.24 8.34
C SER A 175 19.07 14.77 6.88
N ARG A 176 18.06 14.11 6.34
CA ARG A 176 18.06 13.57 4.97
C ARG A 176 17.35 14.44 3.93
N ILE A 177 16.68 15.51 4.33
CA ILE A 177 15.92 16.36 3.38
C ILE A 177 16.84 16.93 2.30
N LYS A 178 18.05 17.35 2.65
CA LYS A 178 19.03 17.88 1.66
C LYS A 178 19.44 16.83 0.62
N HIS A 179 19.61 15.58 1.03
CA HIS A 179 19.96 14.46 0.13
C HIS A 179 18.76 13.99 -0.71
N ALA A 180 17.56 14.03 -0.14
CA ALA A 180 16.32 13.68 -0.83
C ALA A 180 15.92 14.69 -1.93
N ASN A 181 16.56 15.85 -2.01
CA ASN A 181 16.35 16.81 -3.10
C ASN A 181 16.98 16.35 -4.43
N LYS A 182 17.87 15.37 -4.40
CA LYS A 182 18.46 14.74 -5.58
C LYS A 182 17.65 13.52 -6.02
N SER A 183 16.31 13.58 -5.93
CA SER A 183 15.47 12.47 -6.40
C SER A 183 15.61 12.29 -7.90
N HIS A 184 15.86 11.06 -8.34
CA HIS A 184 15.98 10.68 -9.76
C HIS A 184 14.61 10.39 -10.41
N TYR A 185 13.51 10.79 -9.76
CA TYR A 185 12.17 10.55 -10.28
C TYR A 185 11.78 11.56 -11.35
N HIS A 186 11.06 11.09 -12.36
CA HIS A 186 10.56 11.97 -13.41
C HIS A 186 9.55 12.97 -12.84
N LYS A 187 9.67 14.21 -13.29
CA LYS A 187 8.79 15.30 -12.85
C LYS A 187 7.32 14.99 -13.20
N GLY A 188 6.43 15.22 -12.26
CA GLY A 188 4.98 14.98 -12.43
C GLY A 188 4.52 13.55 -12.14
N THR A 189 5.41 12.61 -11.84
CA THR A 189 5.03 11.24 -11.47
C THR A 189 4.41 11.17 -10.07
N HIS A 190 3.68 10.09 -9.81
CA HIS A 190 3.08 9.87 -8.48
C HIS A 190 4.15 9.66 -7.40
N THR A 191 5.26 9.04 -7.74
CA THR A 191 6.38 8.85 -6.81
C THR A 191 7.03 10.18 -6.47
N GLU A 192 7.26 11.06 -7.44
CA GLU A 192 7.79 12.40 -7.19
C GLU A 192 6.86 13.24 -6.30
N GLN A 193 5.55 13.18 -6.53
CA GLN A 193 4.57 13.85 -5.68
C GLN A 193 4.62 13.35 -4.23
N ARG A 194 4.78 12.04 -4.02
CA ARG A 194 4.96 11.44 -2.70
C ARG A 194 6.25 11.88 -2.03
N GLN A 195 7.34 11.96 -2.77
CA GLN A 195 8.61 12.48 -2.26
C GLN A 195 8.51 13.94 -1.79
N ARG A 196 7.76 14.76 -2.50
CA ARG A 196 7.49 16.14 -2.05
C ARG A 196 6.70 16.17 -0.74
N MET A 197 5.67 15.33 -0.62
CA MET A 197 4.85 15.22 0.60
C MET A 197 5.67 14.71 1.79
N ALA A 198 6.54 13.74 1.58
CA ALA A 198 7.38 13.15 2.63
C ALA A 198 8.29 14.17 3.33
N LYS A 199 8.61 15.29 2.68
CA LYS A 199 9.42 16.41 3.21
C LYS A 199 8.59 17.38 4.07
N GLN A 200 7.26 17.36 3.96
CA GLN A 200 6.38 18.30 4.67
C GLN A 200 6.30 17.99 6.18
N LYS A 201 5.80 18.97 6.96
CA LYS A 201 5.49 18.77 8.38
C LYS A 201 4.38 17.71 8.53
N LYS A 202 4.39 16.95 9.63
CA LYS A 202 3.38 15.92 9.92
C LYS A 202 1.96 16.47 9.88
N THR A 203 1.75 17.66 10.44
CA THR A 203 0.45 18.34 10.43
C THR A 203 -0.06 18.61 9.02
N LYS A 204 0.82 19.04 8.08
CA LYS A 204 0.45 19.26 6.67
C LYS A 204 0.15 17.97 5.94
N ILE A 205 0.84 16.89 6.28
CA ILE A 205 0.53 15.55 5.77
C ILE A 205 -0.84 15.10 6.27
N ALA A 206 -1.12 15.26 7.57
CA ALA A 206 -2.41 14.93 8.18
C ALA A 206 -3.56 15.73 7.54
N GLU A 207 -3.41 17.05 7.40
CA GLU A 207 -4.39 17.92 6.70
C GLU A 207 -4.67 17.39 5.29
N SER A 208 -3.64 16.98 4.56
CA SER A 208 -3.82 16.44 3.21
C SER A 208 -4.58 15.10 3.21
N PHE A 209 -4.44 14.28 4.25
CA PHE A 209 -5.20 13.03 4.40
C PHE A 209 -6.67 13.30 4.65
N ILE A 210 -7.00 14.24 5.56
CA ILE A 210 -8.37 14.66 5.85
C ILE A 210 -9.04 15.14 4.57
N ARG A 211 -8.40 16.08 3.87
CA ARG A 211 -8.93 16.64 2.62
C ARG A 211 -9.21 15.55 1.57
N ARG A 212 -8.26 14.63 1.35
CA ARG A 212 -8.45 13.53 0.40
C ARG A 212 -9.53 12.55 0.82
N ALA A 213 -9.62 12.22 2.11
CA ALA A 213 -10.66 11.34 2.63
C ALA A 213 -12.05 11.93 2.36
N MET A 214 -12.26 13.21 2.67
CA MET A 214 -13.49 13.93 2.39
C MET A 214 -13.81 13.99 0.89
N GLN A 215 -12.85 14.34 0.05
CA GLN A 215 -13.00 14.36 -1.41
C GLN A 215 -13.38 12.98 -2.00
N ARG A 216 -13.01 11.90 -1.32
CA ARG A 216 -13.33 10.52 -1.71
C ARG A 216 -14.64 10.02 -1.10
N GLY A 217 -15.39 10.89 -0.42
CA GLY A 217 -16.70 10.59 0.13
C GLY A 217 -16.69 9.83 1.45
N PHE A 218 -15.55 9.73 2.13
CA PHE A 218 -15.53 9.22 3.50
C PHE A 218 -16.10 10.26 4.45
N ARG A 219 -17.15 9.87 5.17
CA ARG A 219 -17.76 10.70 6.21
C ARG A 219 -17.29 10.20 7.57
N PHE A 220 -17.01 11.11 8.47
CA PHE A 220 -16.59 10.81 9.83
C PHE A 220 -17.04 11.96 10.73
N ARG A 221 -17.42 11.62 11.96
CA ARG A 221 -17.88 12.59 12.97
C ARG A 221 -16.72 13.08 13.84
N TYR A 222 -15.70 12.23 14.03
CA TYR A 222 -14.52 12.53 14.83
C TYR A 222 -13.24 12.38 14.02
N LEU A 223 -12.25 13.16 14.45
CA LEU A 223 -10.88 13.16 13.94
C LEU A 223 -9.92 12.80 15.07
#